data_a0b10fa380362bf3b70f44a8b68600e4
#
_entry.id   a0b10fa380362bf3b70f44a8b68600e4
#
_cell.length_a   1.000
_cell.length_b   1.000
_cell.length_c   1.000
_cell.angle_alpha   90.00
_cell.angle_beta   90.00
_cell.angle_gamma   90.00
#
_symmetry.space_group_name_H-M   'P 1'
#
loop_
_entity.id
_entity.type
_entity.pdbx_description
1 polymer ?
#
loop_
_entity_poly.entity_id
_entity_poly.type
_entity_poly.pdbx_seq_one_letter_code
_entity_poly.pdbx_strand_id
1 'polypeptide(L)'
;MALTKGEIPYTDPRVHAVFDKWDELVKPGYFLENHAALAWQEAIAPMVNGEAAMYVMGNFSVALFKEGGLRDSNLGFFQFPEITPGIPMAEEAPTDTMHIASGAKNKIDAKRFLIFLSRADVQEEMNKTLGQLPVNSGSKVNPDPFLEAGLDMLNNAYAMAQFYDRDAPAEMASEGMKGFQEYMVNPDRRNKILERLEKVRQRVYK
;
A
#
# COMPACT_ATOMS: atom_id res chain seq x y z
N MET A 1 -12.93 -1.75 2.98
CA MET A 1 -13.55 -1.95 1.77
C MET A 1 -14.96 -1.39 1.57
N ALA A 2 -15.75 -1.12 2.61
CA ALA A 2 -17.04 -0.46 2.41
C ALA A 2 -16.91 0.95 1.80
N LEU A 3 -15.86 1.71 2.17
CA LEU A 3 -15.59 3.03 1.58
C LEU A 3 -15.23 2.94 0.09
N THR A 4 -14.35 2.01 -0.28
CA THR A 4 -13.90 1.81 -1.67
C THR A 4 -14.96 1.18 -2.56
N LYS A 5 -15.98 0.55 -1.98
CA LYS A 5 -17.19 0.07 -2.67
C LYS A 5 -18.31 1.11 -2.75
N GLY A 6 -18.10 2.30 -2.19
CA GLY A 6 -19.11 3.36 -2.17
C GLY A 6 -20.29 3.12 -1.21
N GLU A 7 -20.20 2.13 -0.32
CA GLU A 7 -21.23 1.78 0.65
C GLU A 7 -21.30 2.78 1.82
N ILE A 8 -20.21 3.51 2.06
CA ILE A 8 -20.10 4.50 3.14
C ILE A 8 -19.85 5.88 2.52
N PRO A 9 -20.58 6.93 2.93
CA PRO A 9 -20.28 8.30 2.55
C PRO A 9 -18.91 8.76 3.06
N TYR A 10 -18.21 9.60 2.32
CA TYR A 10 -16.97 10.23 2.79
C TYR A 10 -17.18 11.19 3.97
N THR A 11 -18.43 11.62 4.18
CA THR A 11 -18.86 12.44 5.34
C THR A 11 -19.36 11.61 6.52
N ASP A 12 -19.22 10.28 6.48
CA ASP A 12 -19.58 9.40 7.60
C ASP A 12 -18.70 9.68 8.82
N PRO A 13 -19.24 9.67 10.04
CA PRO A 13 -18.45 9.87 11.26
C PRO A 13 -17.24 8.94 11.40
N ARG A 14 -17.31 7.70 10.87
CA ARG A 14 -16.20 6.74 10.87
C ARG A 14 -15.04 7.21 10.01
N VAL A 15 -15.33 7.88 8.88
CA VAL A 15 -14.29 8.47 8.03
C VAL A 15 -13.65 9.66 8.74
N HIS A 16 -14.46 10.52 9.38
CA HIS A 16 -13.92 11.60 10.22
C HIS A 16 -13.02 11.08 11.33
N ALA A 17 -13.39 9.99 12.01
CA ALA A 17 -12.58 9.37 13.06
C ALA A 17 -11.21 8.87 12.55
N VAL A 18 -11.13 8.37 11.31
CA VAL A 18 -9.84 8.03 10.68
C VAL A 18 -8.96 9.27 10.54
N PHE A 19 -9.52 10.38 10.07
CA PHE A 19 -8.78 11.64 9.95
C PHE A 19 -8.42 12.25 11.32
N ASP A 20 -9.21 12.03 12.37
CA ASP A 20 -8.85 12.43 13.73
C ASP A 20 -7.58 11.72 14.20
N LYS A 21 -7.45 10.43 13.90
CA LYS A 21 -6.22 9.66 14.16
C LYS A 21 -5.04 10.14 13.30
N TRP A 22 -5.30 10.47 12.06
CA TRP A 22 -4.28 10.99 11.17
C TRP A 22 -3.79 12.39 11.61
N ASP A 23 -4.68 13.23 12.15
CA ASP A 23 -4.35 14.53 12.75
C ASP A 23 -3.31 14.41 13.88
N GLU A 24 -3.34 13.33 14.65
CA GLU A 24 -2.37 13.07 15.73
C GLU A 24 -0.92 12.95 15.21
N LEU A 25 -0.73 12.64 13.93
CA LEU A 25 0.57 12.51 13.29
C LEU A 25 0.92 13.74 12.43
N VAL A 26 -0.06 14.28 11.71
CA VAL A 26 0.16 15.38 10.75
C VAL A 26 0.35 16.74 11.46
N LYS A 27 -0.53 17.07 12.40
CA LYS A 27 -0.52 18.39 13.07
C LYS A 27 0.71 18.65 13.93
N PRO A 28 1.28 17.66 14.65
CA PRO A 28 2.54 17.87 15.39
C PRO A 28 3.78 18.03 14.50
N GLY A 29 3.67 17.76 13.19
CA GLY A 29 4.80 17.91 12.26
C GLY A 29 5.80 16.77 12.33
N TYR A 30 5.34 15.54 12.54
CA TYR A 30 6.22 14.36 12.59
C TYR A 30 6.73 13.91 11.21
N PHE A 31 6.16 14.44 10.14
CA PHE A 31 6.61 14.16 8.79
C PHE A 31 7.66 15.16 8.33
N LEU A 32 8.52 14.74 7.38
CA LEU A 32 9.46 15.65 6.72
C LEU A 32 8.71 16.81 6.06
N GLU A 33 9.32 17.99 6.01
CA GLU A 33 8.68 19.20 5.49
C GLU A 33 8.13 19.03 4.06
N ASN A 34 8.86 18.31 3.21
CA ASN A 34 8.50 18.08 1.81
C ASN A 34 7.85 16.70 1.54
N HIS A 35 7.41 15.98 2.58
CA HIS A 35 6.91 14.60 2.47
C HIS A 35 5.84 14.40 1.39
N ALA A 36 4.93 15.35 1.22
CA ALA A 36 3.84 15.24 0.25
C ALA A 36 4.27 15.41 -1.22
N ALA A 37 5.50 15.85 -1.48
CA ALA A 37 6.06 16.01 -2.82
C ALA A 37 6.92 14.82 -3.26
N LEU A 38 7.30 13.92 -2.32
CA LEU A 38 8.16 12.79 -2.61
C LEU A 38 7.36 11.63 -3.22
N ALA A 39 7.87 11.06 -4.32
CA ALA A 39 7.47 9.72 -4.71
C ALA A 39 7.98 8.69 -3.68
N TRP A 40 7.33 7.53 -3.58
CA TRP A 40 7.70 6.55 -2.55
C TRP A 40 9.16 6.08 -2.66
N GLN A 41 9.72 6.00 -3.87
CA GLN A 41 11.13 5.66 -4.08
C GLN A 41 12.06 6.79 -3.61
N GLU A 42 11.64 8.04 -3.77
CA GLU A 42 12.43 9.21 -3.33
C GLU A 42 12.48 9.31 -1.81
N ALA A 43 11.46 8.79 -1.11
CA ALA A 43 11.42 8.74 0.34
C ALA A 43 12.40 7.70 0.96
N ILE A 44 13.05 6.86 0.16
CA ILE A 44 14.10 5.93 0.60
C ILE A 44 15.33 6.71 1.08
N ALA A 45 15.77 7.72 0.33
CA ALA A 45 16.99 8.46 0.63
C ALA A 45 16.98 9.15 2.01
N PRO A 46 15.93 9.85 2.46
CA PRO A 46 15.86 10.42 3.81
C PRO A 46 16.07 9.39 4.93
N MET A 47 15.54 8.18 4.78
CA MET A 47 15.74 7.12 5.77
C MET A 47 17.17 6.58 5.75
N VAL A 48 17.73 6.36 4.56
CA VAL A 48 19.12 5.91 4.38
C VAL A 48 20.11 6.93 4.95
N ASN A 49 19.85 8.21 4.77
CA ASN A 49 20.68 9.32 5.27
C ASN A 49 20.48 9.61 6.76
N GLY A 50 19.52 8.98 7.44
CA GLY A 50 19.20 9.24 8.84
C GLY A 50 18.40 10.53 9.10
N GLU A 51 17.78 11.08 8.06
CA GLU A 51 16.89 12.25 8.16
C GLU A 51 15.49 11.84 8.63
N ALA A 52 15.10 10.58 8.42
CA ALA A 52 13.87 9.97 8.89
C ALA A 52 14.18 8.68 9.64
N ALA A 53 13.50 8.44 10.77
CA ALA A 53 13.67 7.25 11.59
C ALA A 53 12.71 6.10 11.23
N MET A 54 11.60 6.40 10.58
CA MET A 54 10.54 5.43 10.23
C MET A 54 9.94 5.74 8.87
N TYR A 55 9.53 4.68 8.18
CA TYR A 55 8.81 4.77 6.92
C TYR A 55 7.64 3.79 6.91
N VAL A 56 6.43 4.29 6.73
CA VAL A 56 5.24 3.44 6.61
C VAL A 56 5.14 2.99 5.15
N MET A 57 5.56 1.76 4.89
CA MET A 57 5.59 1.18 3.54
C MET A 57 5.63 -0.35 3.65
N GLY A 58 5.29 -1.05 2.57
CA GLY A 58 5.38 -2.49 2.50
C GLY A 58 6.83 -3.01 2.49
N ASN A 59 7.02 -4.27 2.85
CA ASN A 59 8.32 -4.93 2.91
C ASN A 59 9.06 -4.99 1.56
N PHE A 60 8.37 -4.78 0.44
CA PHE A 60 8.99 -4.64 -0.90
C PHE A 60 9.98 -3.46 -0.99
N SER A 61 9.91 -2.48 -0.07
CA SER A 61 10.86 -1.37 -0.01
C SER A 61 12.20 -1.75 0.61
N VAL A 62 12.29 -2.88 1.31
CA VAL A 62 13.50 -3.33 2.01
C VAL A 62 14.69 -3.49 1.07
N ALA A 63 14.47 -4.02 -0.14
CA ALA A 63 15.52 -4.15 -1.14
C ALA A 63 16.17 -2.81 -1.46
N LEU A 64 15.39 -1.74 -1.62
CA LEU A 64 15.88 -0.39 -1.91
C LEU A 64 16.64 0.22 -0.73
N PHE A 65 16.23 -0.06 0.50
CA PHE A 65 16.98 0.36 1.69
C PHE A 65 18.36 -0.31 1.75
N LYS A 66 18.44 -1.61 1.44
CA LYS A 66 19.70 -2.36 1.37
C LYS A 66 20.60 -1.86 0.23
N GLU A 67 20.04 -1.59 -0.94
CA GLU A 67 20.75 -0.96 -2.06
C GLU A 67 21.30 0.43 -1.70
N GLY A 68 20.56 1.19 -0.90
CA GLY A 68 20.97 2.48 -0.34
C GLY A 68 22.05 2.38 0.75
N GLY A 69 22.38 1.18 1.21
CA GLY A 69 23.47 0.94 2.18
C GLY A 69 23.02 0.58 3.60
N LEU A 70 21.73 0.50 3.88
CA LEU A 70 21.26 -0.03 5.17
C LEU A 70 21.51 -1.54 5.25
N ARG A 71 21.88 -2.00 6.45
CA ARG A 71 22.12 -3.42 6.76
C ARG A 71 20.99 -3.97 7.61
N ASP A 72 20.82 -5.29 7.61
CA ASP A 72 19.84 -5.98 8.47
C ASP A 72 20.00 -5.64 9.96
N SER A 73 21.23 -5.30 10.37
CA SER A 73 21.52 -4.92 11.75
C SER A 73 21.05 -3.52 12.16
N ASN A 74 20.72 -2.66 11.20
CA ASN A 74 20.27 -1.28 11.45
C ASN A 74 18.96 -0.93 10.77
N LEU A 75 18.25 -1.93 10.24
CA LEU A 75 16.91 -1.82 9.68
C LEU A 75 15.95 -2.69 10.48
N GLY A 76 14.87 -2.12 10.98
CA GLY A 76 13.80 -2.85 11.65
C GLY A 76 12.56 -2.94 10.76
N PHE A 77 11.78 -4.00 10.96
CA PHE A 77 10.47 -4.16 10.33
C PHE A 77 9.47 -4.63 11.37
N PHE A 78 8.32 -3.99 11.45
CA PHE A 78 7.26 -4.35 12.40
C PHE A 78 5.90 -3.98 11.83
N GLN A 79 4.89 -4.71 12.29
CA GLN A 79 3.49 -4.46 11.96
C GLN A 79 3.06 -3.07 12.45
N PHE A 80 2.22 -2.39 11.68
CA PHE A 80 1.64 -1.12 12.14
C PHE A 80 0.91 -1.35 13.47
N PRO A 81 1.13 -0.51 14.50
CA PRO A 81 0.55 -0.71 15.82
C PRO A 81 -0.98 -0.72 15.81
N GLU A 82 -1.57 -1.48 16.75
CA GLU A 82 -3.01 -1.47 16.94
C GLU A 82 -3.53 -0.06 17.25
N ILE A 83 -4.46 0.43 16.43
CA ILE A 83 -5.04 1.78 16.59
C ILE A 83 -6.24 1.74 17.54
N THR A 84 -7.09 0.73 17.39
CA THR A 84 -8.31 0.58 18.17
C THR A 84 -8.34 -0.80 18.82
N PRO A 85 -8.24 -0.89 20.16
CA PRO A 85 -8.23 -2.15 20.88
C PRO A 85 -9.43 -3.04 20.54
N GLY A 86 -9.15 -4.31 20.26
CA GLY A 86 -10.17 -5.31 19.95
C GLY A 86 -10.64 -5.33 18.49
N ILE A 87 -10.12 -4.47 17.63
CA ILE A 87 -10.31 -4.60 16.18
C ILE A 87 -9.28 -5.59 15.65
N PRO A 88 -9.70 -6.70 15.01
CA PRO A 88 -8.75 -7.66 14.45
C PRO A 88 -7.82 -7.01 13.41
N MET A 89 -6.52 -7.36 13.49
CA MET A 89 -5.51 -6.82 12.59
C MET A 89 -5.74 -7.28 11.15
N ALA A 90 -5.78 -6.33 10.24
CA ALA A 90 -5.83 -6.57 8.80
C ALA A 90 -4.54 -6.03 8.16
N GLU A 91 -4.03 -6.75 7.17
CA GLU A 91 -2.85 -6.33 6.43
C GLU A 91 -3.22 -5.77 5.05
N GLU A 92 -2.53 -4.73 4.64
CA GLU A 92 -2.53 -4.28 3.26
C GLU A 92 -1.57 -5.16 2.47
N ALA A 93 -2.13 -6.03 1.63
CA ALA A 93 -1.38 -7.00 0.83
C ALA A 93 -1.66 -6.78 -0.66
N PRO A 94 -1.10 -5.73 -1.26
CA PRO A 94 -1.31 -5.45 -2.67
C PRO A 94 -0.66 -6.54 -3.52
N THR A 95 -1.44 -7.09 -4.44
CA THR A 95 -0.97 -8.06 -5.41
C THR A 95 -0.91 -7.42 -6.78
N ASP A 96 0.26 -7.49 -7.42
CA ASP A 96 0.39 -7.09 -8.82
C ASP A 96 -0.31 -8.10 -9.73
N THR A 97 -1.01 -7.60 -10.74
CA THR A 97 -1.81 -8.43 -11.62
C THR A 97 -1.38 -8.26 -13.07
N MET A 98 -1.41 -9.36 -13.81
CA MET A 98 -1.13 -9.37 -15.24
C MET A 98 -2.39 -9.69 -16.04
N HIS A 99 -2.65 -8.91 -17.07
CA HIS A 99 -3.85 -9.00 -17.87
C HIS A 99 -3.55 -9.14 -19.36
N ILE A 100 -4.41 -9.89 -20.08
CA ILE A 100 -4.40 -9.94 -21.54
C ILE A 100 -5.45 -8.96 -22.04
N ALA A 101 -5.01 -7.92 -22.77
CA ALA A 101 -5.92 -6.96 -23.35
C ALA A 101 -6.95 -7.64 -24.27
N SER A 102 -8.21 -7.19 -24.23
CA SER A 102 -9.29 -7.74 -25.07
C SER A 102 -8.98 -7.67 -26.56
N GLY A 103 -8.27 -6.60 -26.98
CA GLY A 103 -7.81 -6.38 -28.36
C GLY A 103 -6.49 -7.07 -28.74
N ALA A 104 -5.88 -7.86 -27.85
CA ALA A 104 -4.61 -8.53 -28.15
C ALA A 104 -4.74 -9.49 -29.34
N LYS A 105 -3.82 -9.38 -30.32
CA LYS A 105 -3.84 -10.20 -31.54
C LYS A 105 -3.40 -11.64 -31.28
N ASN A 106 -2.43 -11.86 -30.39
CA ASN A 106 -1.92 -13.18 -30.04
C ASN A 106 -2.27 -13.56 -28.60
N LYS A 107 -3.53 -13.93 -28.39
CA LYS A 107 -4.02 -14.35 -27.06
C LYS A 107 -3.54 -15.73 -26.64
N ILE A 108 -3.17 -16.59 -27.61
CA ILE A 108 -2.73 -17.96 -27.33
C ILE A 108 -1.39 -17.92 -26.63
N ASP A 109 -0.40 -17.23 -27.18
CA ASP A 109 0.92 -17.17 -26.56
C ASP A 109 0.92 -16.28 -25.31
N ALA A 110 0.08 -15.25 -25.28
CA ALA A 110 -0.13 -14.47 -24.06
C ALA A 110 -0.65 -15.34 -22.90
N LYS A 111 -1.60 -16.24 -23.15
CA LYS A 111 -2.06 -17.22 -22.14
C LYS A 111 -0.95 -18.17 -21.71
N ARG A 112 -0.16 -18.69 -22.66
CA ARG A 112 0.99 -19.56 -22.36
C ARG A 112 2.01 -18.84 -21.48
N PHE A 113 2.26 -17.57 -21.77
CA PHE A 113 3.16 -16.73 -20.96
C PHE A 113 2.62 -16.53 -19.53
N LEU A 114 1.32 -16.26 -19.36
CA LEU A 114 0.72 -16.15 -18.02
C LEU A 114 0.81 -17.47 -17.25
N ILE A 115 0.57 -18.60 -17.91
CA ILE A 115 0.73 -19.94 -17.30
C ILE A 115 2.19 -20.16 -16.89
N PHE A 116 3.16 -19.78 -17.72
CA PHE A 116 4.58 -19.83 -17.38
C PHE A 116 4.88 -19.00 -16.13
N LEU A 117 4.43 -17.74 -16.08
CA LEU A 117 4.64 -16.85 -14.95
C LEU A 117 3.93 -17.30 -13.65
N SER A 118 2.87 -18.10 -13.76
CA SER A 118 2.17 -18.64 -12.60
C SER A 118 2.86 -19.85 -11.96
N ARG A 119 3.89 -20.43 -12.58
CA ARG A 119 4.63 -21.58 -12.08
C ARG A 119 5.38 -21.23 -10.79
N ALA A 120 5.44 -22.19 -9.88
CA ALA A 120 6.12 -22.01 -8.59
C ALA A 120 7.62 -21.71 -8.75
N ASP A 121 8.32 -22.45 -9.61
CA ASP A 121 9.74 -22.26 -9.89
C ASP A 121 10.06 -20.89 -10.51
N VAL A 122 9.20 -20.42 -11.41
CA VAL A 122 9.36 -19.12 -12.06
C VAL A 122 9.12 -17.98 -11.06
N GLN A 123 8.10 -18.09 -10.22
CA GLN A 123 7.81 -17.12 -9.19
C GLN A 123 8.88 -17.09 -8.10
N GLU A 124 9.43 -18.24 -7.72
CA GLU A 124 10.55 -18.33 -6.79
C GLU A 124 11.75 -17.50 -7.29
N GLU A 125 12.20 -17.70 -8.53
CA GLU A 125 13.35 -17.00 -9.09
C GLU A 125 13.06 -15.51 -9.31
N MET A 126 11.87 -15.16 -9.80
CA MET A 126 11.47 -13.77 -10.01
C MET A 126 11.42 -13.00 -8.70
N ASN A 127 10.74 -13.55 -7.68
CA ASN A 127 10.58 -12.85 -6.40
C ASN A 127 11.87 -12.83 -5.58
N LYS A 128 12.77 -13.80 -5.75
CA LYS A 128 14.12 -13.75 -5.21
C LYS A 128 14.89 -12.53 -5.75
N THR A 129 14.79 -12.27 -7.05
CA THR A 129 15.42 -11.11 -7.69
C THR A 129 14.78 -9.79 -7.25
N LEU A 130 13.45 -9.77 -7.10
CA LEU A 130 12.70 -8.58 -6.74
C LEU A 130 12.67 -8.29 -5.22
N GLY A 131 13.10 -9.23 -4.38
CA GLY A 131 12.95 -9.12 -2.91
C GLY A 131 11.48 -9.07 -2.47
N GLN A 132 10.62 -9.87 -3.10
CA GLN A 132 9.18 -9.89 -2.86
C GLN A 132 8.67 -11.28 -2.47
N LEU A 133 7.44 -11.33 -1.95
CA LEU A 133 6.76 -12.58 -1.65
C LEU A 133 6.08 -13.16 -2.91
N PRO A 134 6.22 -14.47 -3.17
CA PRO A 134 5.51 -15.11 -4.28
C PRO A 134 4.01 -15.29 -3.94
N VAL A 135 3.15 -15.23 -4.96
CA VAL A 135 1.71 -15.53 -4.81
C VAL A 135 1.41 -17.03 -4.96
N ASN A 136 2.28 -17.79 -5.59
CA ASN A 136 2.11 -19.24 -5.72
C ASN A 136 2.52 -19.93 -4.42
N SER A 137 1.60 -20.60 -3.73
CA SER A 137 1.85 -21.30 -2.46
C SER A 137 2.84 -22.45 -2.55
N GLY A 138 3.17 -22.93 -3.76
CA GLY A 138 4.21 -23.92 -4.00
C GLY A 138 5.61 -23.33 -4.17
N SER A 139 5.75 -22.02 -4.24
CA SER A 139 7.04 -21.33 -4.34
C SER A 139 7.69 -21.23 -2.96
N LYS A 140 9.01 -21.38 -2.91
CA LYS A 140 9.78 -21.09 -1.71
C LYS A 140 9.97 -19.58 -1.57
N VAL A 141 9.87 -19.10 -0.34
CA VAL A 141 10.25 -17.72 0.00
C VAL A 141 11.77 -17.67 0.14
N ASN A 142 12.39 -16.62 -0.37
CA ASN A 142 13.82 -16.40 -0.18
C ASN A 142 14.11 -16.23 1.33
N PRO A 143 15.13 -16.87 1.88
CA PRO A 143 15.49 -16.72 3.30
C PRO A 143 16.03 -15.31 3.56
N ASP A 144 15.12 -14.41 3.92
CA ASP A 144 15.38 -13.02 4.27
C ASP A 144 14.48 -12.68 5.47
N PRO A 145 15.01 -12.15 6.58
CA PRO A 145 14.24 -11.95 7.80
C PRO A 145 13.04 -11.01 7.61
N PHE A 146 13.10 -10.08 6.68
CA PHE A 146 12.01 -9.14 6.39
C PHE A 146 10.91 -9.79 5.55
N LEU A 147 11.27 -10.70 4.62
CA LEU A 147 10.30 -11.47 3.86
C LEU A 147 9.60 -12.50 4.75
N GLU A 148 10.34 -13.17 5.64
CA GLU A 148 9.78 -14.11 6.61
C GLU A 148 8.82 -13.40 7.57
N ALA A 149 9.21 -12.25 8.12
CA ALA A 149 8.34 -11.44 8.98
C ALA A 149 7.08 -10.96 8.25
N GLY A 150 7.20 -10.54 6.99
CA GLY A 150 6.05 -10.15 6.17
C GLY A 150 5.11 -11.32 5.89
N LEU A 151 5.65 -12.51 5.60
CA LEU A 151 4.85 -13.72 5.40
C LEU A 151 4.10 -14.12 6.67
N ASP A 152 4.75 -14.03 7.83
CA ASP A 152 4.14 -14.31 9.12
C ASP A 152 3.00 -13.32 9.43
N MET A 153 3.19 -12.04 9.14
CA MET A 153 2.12 -11.03 9.27
C MET A 153 0.91 -11.38 8.39
N LEU A 154 1.14 -11.75 7.13
CA LEU A 154 0.06 -12.14 6.21
C LEU A 154 -0.66 -13.40 6.66
N ASN A 155 0.07 -14.41 7.12
CA ASN A 155 -0.50 -15.67 7.60
C ASN A 155 -1.35 -15.50 8.86
N ASN A 156 -1.04 -14.52 9.70
CA ASN A 156 -1.75 -14.21 10.95
C ASN A 156 -2.79 -13.10 10.78
N ALA A 157 -2.89 -12.47 9.62
CA ALA A 157 -3.85 -11.42 9.37
C ALA A 157 -5.30 -11.95 9.40
N TYR A 158 -6.18 -11.26 10.11
CA TYR A 158 -7.62 -11.56 10.10
C TYR A 158 -8.24 -11.35 8.70
N ALA A 159 -7.74 -10.35 7.98
CA ALA A 159 -8.20 -10.01 6.64
C ALA A 159 -7.08 -9.34 5.85
N MET A 160 -7.16 -9.41 4.54
CA MET A 160 -6.28 -8.68 3.62
C MET A 160 -7.06 -7.58 2.93
N ALA A 161 -6.42 -6.44 2.75
CA ALA A 161 -6.94 -5.27 2.04
C ALA A 161 -6.06 -4.96 0.82
N GLN A 162 -6.67 -4.38 -0.19
CA GLN A 162 -5.96 -3.80 -1.32
C GLN A 162 -5.75 -2.30 -1.07
N PHE A 163 -4.75 -1.70 -1.68
CA PHE A 163 -4.55 -0.26 -1.68
C PHE A 163 -5.80 0.48 -2.17
N TYR A 164 -6.08 1.62 -1.56
CA TYR A 164 -7.24 2.43 -1.91
C TYR A 164 -7.33 2.75 -3.41
N ASP A 165 -6.23 3.14 -4.03
CA ASP A 165 -6.14 3.50 -5.45
C ASP A 165 -6.32 2.30 -6.39
N ARG A 166 -6.15 1.08 -5.91
CA ARG A 166 -6.38 -0.16 -6.66
C ARG A 166 -7.76 -0.77 -6.41
N ASP A 167 -8.38 -0.49 -5.26
CA ASP A 167 -9.69 -1.05 -4.88
C ASP A 167 -10.86 -0.15 -5.29
N ALA A 168 -10.67 1.17 -5.33
CA ALA A 168 -11.69 2.10 -5.76
C ALA A 168 -11.76 2.23 -7.30
N PRO A 169 -12.93 2.58 -7.88
CA PRO A 169 -13.02 2.94 -9.30
C PRO A 169 -12.06 4.07 -9.66
N ALA A 170 -11.51 4.04 -10.88
CA ALA A 170 -10.41 4.92 -11.31
C ALA A 170 -10.62 6.41 -11.03
N GLU A 171 -11.83 6.94 -11.27
CA GLU A 171 -12.15 8.34 -10.98
C GLU A 171 -12.13 8.62 -9.47
N MET A 172 -12.72 7.72 -8.66
CA MET A 172 -12.73 7.86 -7.21
C MET A 172 -11.32 7.74 -6.62
N ALA A 173 -10.54 6.78 -7.12
CA ALA A 173 -9.14 6.59 -6.76
C ALA A 173 -8.31 7.86 -7.01
N SER A 174 -8.40 8.43 -8.22
CA SER A 174 -7.67 9.64 -8.59
C SER A 174 -8.02 10.84 -7.69
N GLU A 175 -9.31 11.08 -7.46
CA GLU A 175 -9.75 12.22 -6.65
C GLU A 175 -9.49 11.99 -5.15
N GLY A 176 -9.60 10.74 -4.67
CA GLY A 176 -9.27 10.39 -3.30
C GLY A 176 -7.80 10.60 -3.00
N MET A 177 -6.89 10.09 -3.84
CA MET A 177 -5.44 10.26 -3.67
C MET A 177 -5.03 11.74 -3.66
N LYS A 178 -5.59 12.56 -4.55
CA LYS A 178 -5.39 14.02 -4.52
C LYS A 178 -5.89 14.65 -3.21
N GLY A 179 -7.06 14.20 -2.73
CA GLY A 179 -7.64 14.68 -1.47
C GLY A 179 -6.79 14.33 -0.27
N PHE A 180 -6.26 13.11 -0.20
CA PHE A 180 -5.38 12.66 0.88
C PHE A 180 -4.05 13.40 0.87
N GLN A 181 -3.46 13.61 -0.31
CA GLN A 181 -2.24 14.42 -0.45
C GLN A 181 -2.48 15.88 -0.05
N GLU A 182 -3.61 16.48 -0.45
CA GLU A 182 -4.00 17.83 -0.05
C GLU A 182 -4.15 17.94 1.48
N TYR A 183 -4.74 16.92 2.11
CA TYR A 183 -4.88 16.86 3.56
C TYR A 183 -3.52 16.81 4.28
N MET A 184 -2.57 16.03 3.77
CA MET A 184 -1.21 15.96 4.34
C MET A 184 -0.50 17.32 4.34
N VAL A 185 -0.77 18.16 3.35
CA VAL A 185 -0.20 19.53 3.25
C VAL A 185 -1.00 20.56 4.08
N ASN A 186 -2.33 20.41 4.13
CA ASN A 186 -3.22 21.35 4.80
C ASN A 186 -4.38 20.61 5.50
N PRO A 187 -4.17 20.10 6.71
CA PRO A 187 -5.17 19.32 7.44
C PRO A 187 -6.44 20.11 7.79
N ASP A 188 -6.38 21.44 7.87
CA ASP A 188 -7.55 22.27 8.17
C ASP A 188 -8.61 22.24 7.03
N ARG A 189 -8.22 21.77 5.85
CA ARG A 189 -9.15 21.60 4.72
C ARG A 189 -9.94 20.29 4.74
N ARG A 190 -9.76 19.44 5.76
CA ARG A 190 -10.38 18.12 5.89
C ARG A 190 -11.85 18.11 5.47
N ASN A 191 -12.69 18.97 6.05
CA ASN A 191 -14.13 18.96 5.77
C ASN A 191 -14.43 19.26 4.30
N LYS A 192 -13.76 20.25 3.71
CA LYS A 192 -13.91 20.57 2.28
C LYS A 192 -13.46 19.43 1.37
N ILE A 193 -12.39 18.74 1.74
CA ILE A 193 -11.89 17.56 1.03
C ILE A 193 -12.94 16.45 1.07
N LEU A 194 -13.44 16.10 2.26
CA LEU A 194 -14.43 15.03 2.43
C LEU A 194 -15.75 15.34 1.70
N GLU A 195 -16.25 16.56 1.75
CA GLU A 195 -17.43 17.00 1.01
C GLU A 195 -17.23 16.90 -0.52
N ARG A 196 -16.02 17.24 -1.00
CA ARG A 196 -15.68 17.09 -2.42
C ARG A 196 -15.66 15.61 -2.82
N LEU A 197 -15.02 14.76 -2.03
CA LEU A 197 -14.96 13.33 -2.27
C LEU A 197 -16.35 12.67 -2.21
N GLU A 198 -17.22 13.13 -1.32
CA GLU A 198 -18.61 12.65 -1.29
C GLU A 198 -19.38 12.96 -2.59
N LYS A 199 -19.19 14.14 -3.16
CA LYS A 199 -19.80 14.48 -4.47
C LYS A 199 -19.27 13.57 -5.59
N VAL A 200 -17.98 13.22 -5.55
CA VAL A 200 -17.41 12.25 -6.49
C VAL A 200 -18.01 10.87 -6.28
N ARG A 201 -18.11 10.41 -5.03
CA ARG A 201 -18.74 9.13 -4.69
C ARG A 201 -20.15 9.02 -5.26
N GLN A 202 -21.00 10.03 -5.02
CA GLN A 202 -22.38 10.05 -5.52
C GLN A 202 -22.49 9.98 -7.05
N ARG A 203 -21.46 10.42 -7.76
CA ARG A 203 -21.40 10.36 -9.22
C ARG A 203 -20.89 9.00 -9.72
N VAL A 204 -19.90 8.45 -9.05
CA VAL A 204 -19.17 7.23 -9.49
C VAL A 204 -19.93 5.96 -9.16
N TYR A 205 -20.57 5.90 -7.99
CA TYR A 205 -21.27 4.70 -7.49
C TYR A 205 -22.80 4.83 -7.66
N LYS A 206 -23.22 5.08 -8.87
CA LYS A 206 -24.65 5.13 -9.24
C LYS A 206 -25.21 3.73 -9.44
#